data_3d23e1f68193c446d977e8244cdcfaba
#
_entry.id   3d23e1f68193c446d977e8244cdcfaba
#
_cell.length_a   1.000
_cell.length_b   1.000
_cell.length_c   1.000
_cell.angle_alpha   90.00
_cell.angle_beta   90.00
_cell.angle_gamma   90.00
#
_symmetry.space_group_name_H-M   'P 1'
#
loop_
_entity.id
_entity.type
_entity.pdbx_description
1 polymer ?
#
loop_
_entity_poly.entity_id
_entity_poly.type
_entity_poly.pdbx_seq_one_letter_code
_entity_poly.pdbx_strand_id
1 'polypeptide(L)'
;MSVRRVMGTETEYAVSAPGQGRYNPVQLSFDVVGAASDASRSHIRWDYRQEDPVNDARGTRLERAAAHPDLLTDAPQLNITNVIAPNGGRIYVDHAHPEYSAPETTDPFEAVRYDRAGDLIMRAAAAKASETTGRKIVLHRNNVDGKGASWGTHENYMMLRSVPFDLVTRLMTTHFVSRQIFIGSGRVGIGEHSENAGYQLSQRADYFHMKVGLQTTFDRPIINTRDESHSTDEYRRLHVIVGDANRMDVPQALKLGTTSMLLWLLEHADMAEIDLNEALEPLTLADPVEAMHTVSHDLTLAAPLPLETGGTTTAWQMQVTLRGLVYAAAATVYGTDTSGEPAWPDRSTRNIMAMWGQALADVATVRHADDDGRLTMREQASRLEWLLKWQLLEKLRRKTGSDWTDRRLAAVDLKWAALDPADSIFTRLAEQTERLVTDKQLAEAVGQAPADTRAWLRAEIIRRFPEQVVAASWSHLTVRGEPSGDENVENSMVSLDMSNPLKFTESLCSEAFEHVHTASGIVESLR
;
A
#
# COMPACT_ATOMS: atom_id res chain seq x y z
N MET A 1 1.80 -22.81 4.46
CA MET A 1 1.45 -21.56 3.80
C MET A 1 0.37 -20.87 4.60
N SER A 2 0.31 -19.54 4.56
CA SER A 2 -0.35 -18.74 5.57
C SER A 2 -0.73 -17.38 4.96
N VAL A 3 -1.13 -16.40 5.75
CA VAL A 3 -1.23 -15.01 5.31
C VAL A 3 0.13 -14.45 4.83
N ARG A 4 1.22 -15.12 5.20
CA ARG A 4 2.59 -14.68 4.91
C ARG A 4 2.92 -14.87 3.44
N ARG A 5 3.25 -13.78 2.79
CA ARG A 5 3.76 -13.68 1.42
C ARG A 5 4.59 -12.42 1.29
N VAL A 6 5.46 -12.35 0.30
CA VAL A 6 6.17 -11.09 0.01
C VAL A 6 5.16 -10.03 -0.39
N MET A 7 5.16 -8.93 0.36
CA MET A 7 4.27 -7.79 0.15
C MET A 7 4.94 -6.48 0.52
N GLY A 8 4.41 -5.38 0.02
CA GLY A 8 4.85 -4.03 0.35
C GLY A 8 3.80 -3.00 -0.04
N THR A 9 4.00 -1.77 0.43
CA THR A 9 3.11 -0.63 0.16
C THR A 9 3.86 0.49 -0.54
N GLU A 10 3.13 1.29 -1.31
CA GLU A 10 3.58 2.54 -1.89
C GLU A 10 2.64 3.64 -1.43
N THR A 11 3.16 4.79 -1.01
CA THR A 11 2.35 5.91 -0.55
C THR A 11 2.86 7.20 -1.16
N GLU A 12 2.02 7.81 -2.00
CA GLU A 12 2.19 9.17 -2.47
C GLU A 12 1.66 10.16 -1.43
N TYR A 13 2.41 11.23 -1.17
CA TYR A 13 2.01 12.26 -0.21
C TYR A 13 1.64 13.54 -0.93
N ALA A 14 0.51 14.15 -0.55
CA ALA A 14 0.25 15.52 -0.96
C ALA A 14 1.30 16.45 -0.35
N VAL A 15 1.82 17.37 -1.15
CA VAL A 15 2.82 18.36 -0.73
C VAL A 15 2.29 19.78 -0.88
N SER A 16 2.52 20.62 0.11
CA SER A 16 2.11 22.00 0.09
C SER A 16 3.09 22.93 0.82
N ALA A 17 3.02 24.22 0.51
CA ALA A 17 3.77 25.29 1.19
C ALA A 17 2.79 26.33 1.76
N PRO A 18 2.23 26.10 2.97
CA PRO A 18 1.28 27.02 3.59
C PRO A 18 1.87 28.42 3.77
N GLY A 19 1.04 29.46 3.52
CA GLY A 19 1.47 30.86 3.61
C GLY A 19 2.12 31.42 2.35
N GLN A 20 2.39 30.59 1.33
CA GLN A 20 2.83 31.04 0.01
C GLN A 20 1.64 31.11 -0.95
N GLY A 21 1.45 32.24 -1.61
CA GLY A 21 0.31 32.44 -2.53
C GLY A 21 0.36 31.56 -3.79
N ARG A 22 1.56 31.19 -4.25
CA ARG A 22 1.81 30.26 -5.37
C ARG A 22 3.07 29.44 -5.09
N TYR A 23 3.00 28.15 -5.33
CA TYR A 23 4.13 27.22 -5.29
C TYR A 23 3.98 26.17 -6.38
N ASN A 24 5.09 25.56 -6.77
CA ASN A 24 5.10 24.44 -7.71
C ASN A 24 5.21 23.12 -6.89
N PRO A 25 4.18 22.26 -6.86
CA PRO A 25 4.21 21.02 -6.10
C PRO A 25 5.29 20.05 -6.62
N VAL A 26 5.59 20.02 -7.92
CA VAL A 26 6.67 19.21 -8.49
C VAL A 26 8.02 19.63 -7.90
N GLN A 27 8.30 20.93 -7.81
CA GLN A 27 9.55 21.43 -7.21
C GLN A 27 9.62 21.08 -5.71
N LEU A 28 8.51 21.21 -4.97
CA LEU A 28 8.48 20.84 -3.55
C LEU A 28 8.73 19.35 -3.37
N SER A 29 8.24 18.51 -4.27
CA SER A 29 8.49 17.06 -4.25
C SER A 29 9.96 16.75 -4.48
N PHE A 30 10.63 17.40 -5.43
CA PHE A 30 12.08 17.28 -5.59
C PHE A 30 12.86 17.77 -4.36
N ASP A 31 12.43 18.87 -3.75
CA ASP A 31 13.07 19.40 -2.54
C ASP A 31 12.98 18.37 -1.39
N VAL A 32 11.82 17.72 -1.21
CA VAL A 32 11.61 16.68 -0.19
C VAL A 32 12.43 15.44 -0.48
N VAL A 33 12.39 14.91 -1.71
CA VAL A 33 13.12 13.70 -2.09
C VAL A 33 14.63 13.93 -2.01
N GLY A 34 15.12 15.07 -2.50
CA GLY A 34 16.53 15.45 -2.38
C GLY A 34 16.98 15.56 -0.93
N ALA A 35 16.15 16.08 -0.04
CA ALA A 35 16.44 16.18 1.38
C ALA A 35 16.46 14.82 2.11
N ALA A 36 15.80 13.79 1.58
CA ALA A 36 15.85 12.43 2.13
C ALA A 36 17.23 11.77 1.95
N SER A 37 18.04 12.24 1.00
CA SER A 37 19.40 11.76 0.77
C SER A 37 20.43 12.49 1.65
N ASP A 38 21.59 11.87 1.80
CA ASP A 38 22.82 12.49 2.29
C ASP A 38 23.91 12.43 1.21
N ALA A 39 25.02 13.15 1.45
CA ALA A 39 26.11 13.26 0.47
C ALA A 39 26.74 11.90 0.11
N SER A 40 26.76 10.94 1.05
CA SER A 40 27.38 9.62 0.84
C SER A 40 26.55 8.70 -0.07
N ARG A 41 25.23 8.95 -0.18
CA ARG A 41 24.29 8.10 -0.93
C ARG A 41 23.68 8.78 -2.16
N SER A 42 23.89 10.08 -2.32
CA SER A 42 23.26 10.87 -3.40
C SER A 42 23.71 10.47 -4.82
N HIS A 43 24.82 9.74 -4.95
CA HIS A 43 25.33 9.24 -6.23
C HIS A 43 24.75 7.87 -6.63
N ILE A 44 24.09 7.15 -5.71
CA ILE A 44 23.51 5.82 -5.98
C ILE A 44 22.31 6.01 -6.89
N ARG A 45 22.36 5.36 -8.07
CA ARG A 45 21.29 5.45 -9.07
C ARG A 45 20.25 4.36 -8.87
N TRP A 46 19.00 4.69 -9.21
CA TRP A 46 17.98 3.66 -9.37
C TRP A 46 18.18 2.93 -10.70
N ASP A 47 18.14 1.60 -10.66
CA ASP A 47 18.31 0.76 -11.86
C ASP A 47 16.95 0.39 -12.45
N TYR A 48 16.56 1.07 -13.52
CA TYR A 48 15.28 0.90 -14.22
C TYR A 48 15.23 -0.31 -15.17
N ARG A 49 16.32 -1.08 -15.34
CA ARG A 49 16.40 -2.15 -16.36
C ARG A 49 15.36 -3.25 -16.19
N GLN A 50 14.78 -3.40 -15.00
CA GLN A 50 13.78 -4.41 -14.69
C GLN A 50 12.35 -3.84 -14.65
N GLU A 51 12.18 -2.56 -14.89
CA GLU A 51 10.86 -1.95 -14.96
C GLU A 51 10.29 -2.08 -16.37
N ASP A 52 9.03 -2.54 -16.46
CA ASP A 52 8.33 -2.78 -17.72
C ASP A 52 6.83 -2.43 -17.60
N PRO A 53 6.54 -1.13 -17.53
CA PRO A 53 5.18 -0.64 -17.22
C PRO A 53 4.13 -0.97 -18.29
N VAL A 54 4.55 -1.45 -19.46
CA VAL A 54 3.67 -1.82 -20.59
C VAL A 54 3.36 -3.31 -20.64
N ASN A 55 3.92 -4.13 -19.73
CA ASN A 55 3.63 -5.54 -19.64
C ASN A 55 2.31 -5.79 -18.90
N ASP A 56 1.43 -6.64 -19.48
CA ASP A 56 0.06 -6.86 -19.01
C ASP A 56 -0.13 -8.31 -18.57
N ALA A 57 -0.65 -8.52 -17.37
CA ALA A 57 -0.89 -9.82 -16.75
C ALA A 57 -1.87 -10.71 -17.53
N ARG A 58 -2.60 -10.16 -18.49
CA ARG A 58 -3.47 -10.90 -19.42
C ARG A 58 -2.69 -11.57 -20.57
N GLY A 59 -1.35 -11.50 -20.54
CA GLY A 59 -0.49 -12.10 -21.56
C GLY A 59 -0.30 -11.23 -22.81
N THR A 60 -0.66 -9.95 -22.74
CA THR A 60 -0.44 -8.96 -23.82
C THR A 60 0.60 -7.94 -23.41
N ARG A 61 1.11 -7.19 -24.39
CA ARG A 61 2.04 -6.08 -24.16
C ARG A 61 1.56 -4.87 -24.95
N LEU A 62 1.40 -3.74 -24.26
CA LEU A 62 1.07 -2.49 -24.93
C LEU A 62 2.31 -1.98 -25.70
N GLU A 63 2.13 -1.61 -26.96
CA GLU A 63 3.21 -0.95 -27.70
C GLU A 63 3.54 0.41 -27.05
N ARG A 64 4.82 0.65 -26.77
CA ARG A 64 5.27 1.89 -26.11
C ARG A 64 4.84 3.16 -26.85
N ALA A 65 4.79 3.10 -28.17
CA ALA A 65 4.35 4.23 -29.01
C ALA A 65 2.83 4.53 -28.85
N ALA A 66 2.05 3.56 -28.41
CA ALA A 66 0.61 3.71 -28.12
C ALA A 66 0.32 3.95 -26.64
N ALA A 67 1.33 3.85 -25.76
CA ALA A 67 1.18 4.10 -24.34
C ALA A 67 1.09 5.61 -24.06
N HIS A 68 0.20 5.97 -23.12
CA HIS A 68 0.19 7.33 -22.61
C HIS A 68 1.53 7.63 -21.91
N PRO A 69 2.13 8.84 -22.08
CA PRO A 69 3.42 9.18 -21.45
C PRO A 69 3.48 8.93 -19.96
N ASP A 70 2.39 9.16 -19.22
CA ASP A 70 2.31 8.95 -17.76
C ASP A 70 2.42 7.48 -17.35
N LEU A 71 2.19 6.53 -18.27
CA LEU A 71 2.40 5.11 -18.01
C LEU A 71 3.89 4.73 -18.06
N LEU A 72 4.71 5.49 -18.80
CA LEU A 72 6.12 5.18 -19.06
C LEU A 72 7.01 5.70 -17.92
N THR A 73 6.93 5.08 -16.76
CA THR A 73 7.64 5.47 -15.53
C THR A 73 9.06 4.93 -15.42
N ASP A 74 9.53 4.18 -16.42
CA ASP A 74 10.82 3.49 -16.48
C ASP A 74 11.96 4.30 -17.15
N ALA A 75 11.72 5.56 -17.50
CA ALA A 75 12.75 6.42 -18.07
C ALA A 75 13.65 7.00 -16.96
N PRO A 76 15.01 6.90 -17.08
CA PRO A 76 15.92 7.54 -16.15
C PRO A 76 15.71 9.06 -16.11
N GLN A 77 15.58 9.61 -14.91
CA GLN A 77 15.41 11.05 -14.73
C GLN A 77 16.76 11.74 -14.49
N LEU A 78 16.88 12.98 -14.96
CA LEU A 78 18.16 13.73 -14.93
C LEU A 78 18.56 14.24 -13.54
N ASN A 79 17.62 14.33 -12.60
CA ASN A 79 17.85 14.87 -11.26
C ASN A 79 17.81 13.75 -10.19
N ILE A 80 18.19 14.07 -8.96
CA ILE A 80 18.02 13.17 -7.82
C ILE A 80 16.51 13.02 -7.54
N THR A 81 15.92 12.06 -8.22
CA THR A 81 14.49 11.75 -8.14
C THR A 81 14.23 10.44 -7.43
N ASN A 82 15.29 9.73 -7.07
CA ASN A 82 15.25 8.45 -6.37
C ASN A 82 16.29 8.42 -5.27
N VAL A 83 15.88 8.00 -4.09
CA VAL A 83 16.75 7.79 -2.94
C VAL A 83 16.39 6.44 -2.32
N ILE A 84 17.39 5.64 -1.97
CA ILE A 84 17.17 4.41 -1.20
C ILE A 84 17.14 4.79 0.27
N ALA A 85 16.02 4.51 0.92
CA ALA A 85 15.83 4.79 2.33
C ALA A 85 16.75 3.91 3.21
N PRO A 86 17.09 4.33 4.43
CA PRO A 86 17.95 3.55 5.33
C PRO A 86 17.44 2.14 5.61
N ASN A 87 16.13 1.94 5.56
CA ASN A 87 15.47 0.64 5.76
C ASN A 87 15.33 -0.19 4.48
N GLY A 88 15.96 0.21 3.38
CA GLY A 88 15.92 -0.50 2.10
C GLY A 88 14.71 -0.19 1.22
N GLY A 89 13.82 0.71 1.63
CA GLY A 89 12.73 1.23 0.81
C GLY A 89 13.22 2.23 -0.25
N ARG A 90 12.30 2.72 -1.07
CA ARG A 90 12.56 3.72 -2.11
C ARG A 90 11.79 5.00 -1.81
N ILE A 91 12.45 6.15 -1.99
CA ILE A 91 11.82 7.47 -1.94
C ILE A 91 12.06 8.12 -3.29
N TYR A 92 11.00 8.58 -3.94
CA TYR A 92 11.13 9.14 -5.29
C TYR A 92 10.02 10.15 -5.59
N VAL A 93 10.13 10.81 -6.73
CA VAL A 93 9.06 11.69 -7.22
C VAL A 93 8.24 10.90 -8.22
N ASP A 94 6.97 10.68 -7.89
CA ASP A 94 5.98 10.20 -8.86
C ASP A 94 5.05 11.35 -9.25
N HIS A 95 5.05 11.72 -10.55
CA HIS A 95 4.35 12.87 -11.10
C HIS A 95 4.65 14.18 -10.33
N ALA A 96 3.79 14.57 -9.41
CA ALA A 96 3.92 15.79 -8.61
C ALA A 96 3.98 15.50 -7.10
N HIS A 97 4.13 14.23 -6.69
CA HIS A 97 4.09 13.80 -5.31
C HIS A 97 5.42 13.17 -4.89
N PRO A 98 5.93 13.47 -3.69
CA PRO A 98 6.98 12.66 -3.10
C PRO A 98 6.33 11.34 -2.64
N GLU A 99 6.94 10.22 -3.02
CA GLU A 99 6.43 8.88 -2.75
C GLU A 99 7.45 8.07 -1.96
N TYR A 100 6.92 7.25 -1.05
CA TYR A 100 7.68 6.24 -0.33
C TYR A 100 7.13 4.86 -0.65
N SER A 101 7.97 4.01 -1.27
CA SER A 101 7.73 2.59 -1.41
C SER A 101 8.45 1.83 -0.28
N ALA A 102 7.68 1.15 0.55
CA ALA A 102 8.22 0.38 1.68
C ALA A 102 9.09 -0.80 1.20
N PRO A 103 10.08 -1.23 2.00
CA PRO A 103 10.82 -2.45 1.71
C PRO A 103 9.89 -3.66 1.72
N GLU A 104 10.29 -4.71 1.02
CA GLU A 104 9.56 -5.98 0.97
C GLU A 104 9.52 -6.62 2.36
N THR A 105 8.33 -7.05 2.79
CA THR A 105 8.09 -7.81 4.04
C THR A 105 7.40 -9.13 3.71
N THR A 106 7.31 -10.04 4.67
CA THR A 106 6.60 -11.32 4.49
C THR A 106 5.33 -11.42 5.34
N ASP A 107 5.00 -10.39 6.10
CA ASP A 107 3.92 -10.42 7.08
C ASP A 107 3.12 -9.08 7.04
N PRO A 108 1.77 -9.12 7.08
CA PRO A 108 0.95 -7.90 7.03
C PRO A 108 1.22 -6.92 8.18
N PHE A 109 1.56 -7.40 9.38
CA PHE A 109 1.86 -6.53 10.52
C PHE A 109 3.21 -5.84 10.37
N GLU A 110 4.19 -6.54 9.79
CA GLU A 110 5.46 -5.92 9.40
C GLU A 110 5.26 -4.91 8.28
N ALA A 111 4.43 -5.22 7.28
CA ALA A 111 4.12 -4.28 6.21
C ALA A 111 3.50 -2.99 6.77
N VAL A 112 2.59 -3.08 7.76
CA VAL A 112 2.08 -1.90 8.50
C VAL A 112 3.21 -1.14 9.19
N ARG A 113 4.14 -1.85 9.84
CA ARG A 113 5.28 -1.25 10.55
C ARG A 113 6.16 -0.43 9.60
N TYR A 114 6.53 -0.98 8.44
CA TYR A 114 7.37 -0.30 7.46
C TYR A 114 6.64 0.80 6.68
N ASP A 115 5.36 0.65 6.42
CA ASP A 115 4.50 1.70 5.89
C ASP A 115 4.44 2.91 6.84
N ARG A 116 4.27 2.68 8.14
CA ARG A 116 4.30 3.73 9.18
C ARG A 116 5.68 4.34 9.37
N ALA A 117 6.74 3.56 9.24
CA ALA A 117 8.11 4.08 9.26
C ALA A 117 8.34 5.07 8.11
N GLY A 118 7.70 4.84 6.95
CA GLY A 118 7.67 5.78 5.82
C GLY A 118 7.13 7.16 6.20
N ASP A 119 6.04 7.23 6.97
CA ASP A 119 5.50 8.51 7.46
C ASP A 119 6.56 9.30 8.28
N LEU A 120 7.36 8.60 9.11
CA LEU A 120 8.42 9.24 9.90
C LEU A 120 9.60 9.71 9.04
N ILE A 121 10.01 8.88 8.07
CA ILE A 121 11.09 9.21 7.12
C ILE A 121 10.69 10.42 6.27
N MET A 122 9.51 10.41 5.70
CA MET A 122 9.01 11.48 4.83
C MET A 122 8.79 12.78 5.61
N ARG A 123 8.30 12.70 6.84
CA ARG A 123 8.21 13.87 7.73
C ARG A 123 9.57 14.47 8.01
N ALA A 124 10.58 13.66 8.31
CA ALA A 124 11.95 14.13 8.54
C ALA A 124 12.54 14.79 7.28
N ALA A 125 12.30 14.19 6.09
CA ALA A 125 12.71 14.75 4.81
C ALA A 125 12.06 16.12 4.54
N ALA A 126 10.75 16.25 4.79
CA ALA A 126 10.05 17.52 4.63
C ALA A 126 10.52 18.60 5.61
N ALA A 127 10.86 18.25 6.85
CA ALA A 127 11.44 19.16 7.81
C ALA A 127 12.81 19.69 7.33
N LYS A 128 13.71 18.79 6.89
CA LYS A 128 15.03 19.14 6.34
C LYS A 128 14.91 19.97 5.06
N ALA A 129 13.97 19.63 4.17
CA ALA A 129 13.69 20.44 2.98
C ALA A 129 13.19 21.85 3.36
N SER A 130 12.36 21.96 4.39
CA SER A 130 11.89 23.25 4.91
C SER A 130 13.03 24.13 5.43
N GLU A 131 13.96 23.55 6.18
CA GLU A 131 15.15 24.24 6.68
C GLU A 131 16.05 24.71 5.53
N THR A 132 16.32 23.83 4.56
CA THR A 132 17.22 24.12 3.42
C THR A 132 16.65 25.19 2.49
N THR A 133 15.34 25.16 2.24
CA THR A 133 14.69 26.09 1.30
C THR A 133 14.19 27.37 1.96
N GLY A 134 14.16 27.44 3.30
CA GLY A 134 13.54 28.53 4.06
C GLY A 134 12.02 28.62 3.90
N ARG A 135 11.36 27.54 3.46
CA ARG A 135 9.91 27.47 3.21
C ARG A 135 9.30 26.38 4.09
N LYS A 136 8.19 26.65 4.75
CA LYS A 136 7.45 25.58 5.44
C LYS A 136 6.86 24.63 4.38
N ILE A 137 7.35 23.39 4.31
CA ILE A 137 6.84 22.31 3.46
C ILE A 137 6.07 21.34 4.34
N VAL A 138 4.85 21.00 3.95
CA VAL A 138 3.94 20.14 4.72
C VAL A 138 3.50 18.99 3.83
N LEU A 139 3.54 17.77 4.39
CA LEU A 139 3.05 16.56 3.74
C LEU A 139 1.76 16.09 4.40
N HIS A 140 0.86 15.55 3.56
CA HIS A 140 -0.39 14.95 4.00
C HIS A 140 -0.51 13.54 3.41
N ARG A 141 -0.92 12.59 4.25
CA ARG A 141 -1.22 11.22 3.86
C ARG A 141 -2.72 11.11 3.57
N ASN A 142 -3.13 11.56 2.40
CA ASN A 142 -4.47 11.46 1.84
C ASN A 142 -4.38 11.16 0.34
N ASN A 143 -5.50 10.97 -0.32
CA ASN A 143 -5.53 10.54 -1.73
C ASN A 143 -6.16 11.55 -2.68
N VAL A 144 -6.71 12.66 -2.19
CA VAL A 144 -7.48 13.58 -3.03
C VAL A 144 -7.35 15.02 -2.58
N ASP A 145 -7.48 15.95 -3.52
CA ASP A 145 -7.54 17.38 -3.26
C ASP A 145 -8.98 17.94 -3.18
N GLY A 146 -9.98 17.10 -3.47
CA GLY A 146 -11.38 17.50 -3.57
C GLY A 146 -11.70 18.43 -4.77
N LYS A 147 -10.80 18.46 -5.77
CA LYS A 147 -10.92 19.32 -6.98
C LYS A 147 -10.70 18.54 -8.28
N GLY A 148 -10.69 17.21 -8.20
CA GLY A 148 -10.52 16.32 -9.33
C GLY A 148 -9.15 15.64 -9.42
N ALA A 149 -8.18 16.01 -8.57
CA ALA A 149 -6.91 15.28 -8.52
C ALA A 149 -6.92 14.16 -7.47
N SER A 150 -6.36 13.00 -7.84
CA SER A 150 -6.19 11.84 -6.95
C SER A 150 -4.82 11.23 -7.14
N TRP A 151 -4.23 10.78 -6.03
CA TRP A 151 -2.92 10.11 -5.96
C TRP A 151 -3.00 8.83 -5.13
N GLY A 152 -1.97 7.98 -5.27
CA GLY A 152 -2.04 6.59 -4.86
C GLY A 152 -1.67 6.29 -3.41
N THR A 153 -2.21 5.20 -2.94
CA THR A 153 -1.67 4.34 -1.89
C THR A 153 -1.84 2.93 -2.38
N HIS A 154 -0.74 2.30 -2.80
CA HIS A 154 -0.77 1.04 -3.50
C HIS A 154 -0.34 -0.10 -2.57
N GLU A 155 -0.81 -1.28 -2.90
CA GLU A 155 -0.44 -2.54 -2.25
C GLU A 155 0.19 -3.45 -3.31
N ASN A 156 1.23 -4.16 -2.95
CA ASN A 156 1.93 -5.09 -3.83
C ASN A 156 2.01 -6.46 -3.17
N TYR A 157 1.68 -7.49 -3.93
CA TYR A 157 1.70 -8.87 -3.45
C TYR A 157 2.37 -9.78 -4.47
N MET A 158 3.33 -10.57 -4.02
CA MET A 158 3.86 -11.67 -4.80
C MET A 158 2.87 -12.83 -4.77
N MET A 159 2.50 -13.37 -5.93
CA MET A 159 1.60 -14.52 -6.05
C MET A 159 2.05 -15.46 -7.17
N LEU A 160 1.60 -16.73 -7.12
CA LEU A 160 1.92 -17.70 -8.15
C LEU A 160 1.34 -17.29 -9.50
N ARG A 161 2.19 -17.31 -10.54
CA ARG A 161 1.81 -17.01 -11.92
C ARG A 161 0.89 -18.10 -12.53
N SER A 162 0.94 -19.31 -11.99
CA SER A 162 0.09 -20.42 -12.40
C SER A 162 -1.41 -20.20 -12.14
N VAL A 163 -1.77 -19.30 -11.20
CA VAL A 163 -3.17 -18.94 -10.98
C VAL A 163 -3.70 -18.18 -12.19
N PRO A 164 -4.79 -18.61 -12.83
CA PRO A 164 -5.40 -17.90 -13.95
C PRO A 164 -5.80 -16.48 -13.57
N PHE A 165 -5.42 -15.49 -14.39
CA PHE A 165 -5.62 -14.09 -14.05
C PHE A 165 -7.10 -13.65 -14.06
N ASP A 166 -7.95 -14.35 -14.80
CA ASP A 166 -9.41 -14.15 -14.78
C ASP A 166 -10.03 -14.52 -13.42
N LEU A 167 -9.55 -15.59 -12.76
CA LEU A 167 -9.96 -15.92 -11.39
C LEU A 167 -9.49 -14.85 -10.39
N VAL A 168 -8.25 -14.35 -10.54
CA VAL A 168 -7.76 -13.21 -9.75
C VAL A 168 -8.68 -12.00 -9.94
N THR A 169 -9.02 -11.69 -11.19
CA THR A 169 -9.89 -10.57 -11.53
C THR A 169 -11.27 -10.71 -10.88
N ARG A 170 -11.90 -11.87 -10.96
CA ARG A 170 -13.24 -12.12 -10.40
C ARG A 170 -13.25 -11.98 -8.88
N LEU A 171 -12.37 -12.71 -8.20
CA LEU A 171 -12.31 -12.70 -6.73
C LEU A 171 -11.92 -11.32 -6.19
N MET A 172 -10.88 -10.71 -6.75
CA MET A 172 -10.37 -9.43 -6.25
C MET A 172 -11.31 -8.27 -6.57
N THR A 173 -12.07 -8.29 -7.67
CA THR A 173 -13.11 -7.29 -7.93
C THR A 173 -14.15 -7.28 -6.81
N THR A 174 -14.70 -8.45 -6.45
CA THR A 174 -15.64 -8.61 -5.35
C THR A 174 -15.06 -8.09 -4.03
N HIS A 175 -13.81 -8.46 -3.76
CA HIS A 175 -13.11 -8.05 -2.53
C HIS A 175 -12.88 -6.54 -2.48
N PHE A 176 -12.32 -5.95 -3.53
CA PHE A 176 -11.94 -4.54 -3.53
C PHE A 176 -13.15 -3.59 -3.49
N VAL A 177 -14.24 -3.97 -4.16
CA VAL A 177 -15.51 -3.23 -4.06
C VAL A 177 -16.06 -3.27 -2.64
N SER A 178 -16.09 -4.44 -2.01
CA SER A 178 -16.80 -4.65 -0.74
C SER A 178 -15.97 -4.35 0.51
N ARG A 179 -14.63 -4.43 0.47
CA ARG A 179 -13.76 -4.21 1.65
C ARG A 179 -13.74 -2.76 2.15
N GLN A 180 -14.23 -1.80 1.35
CA GLN A 180 -14.30 -0.38 1.72
C GLN A 180 -15.01 -0.14 3.05
N ILE A 181 -15.98 -0.99 3.41
CA ILE A 181 -16.75 -0.88 4.65
C ILE A 181 -15.92 -0.95 5.93
N PHE A 182 -14.70 -1.52 5.86
CA PHE A 182 -13.81 -1.60 7.03
C PHE A 182 -12.40 -1.04 6.78
N ILE A 183 -12.00 -0.82 5.50
CA ILE A 183 -10.70 -0.20 5.20
C ILE A 183 -10.79 1.25 4.75
N GLY A 184 -11.97 1.79 4.48
CA GLY A 184 -12.14 3.17 4.06
C GLY A 184 -11.56 4.14 5.07
N SER A 185 -10.91 5.21 4.59
CA SER A 185 -10.32 6.25 5.44
C SER A 185 -11.21 7.50 5.57
N GLY A 186 -12.33 7.51 4.86
CA GLY A 186 -13.33 8.58 4.88
C GLY A 186 -12.91 9.87 4.21
N ARG A 187 -13.84 10.60 3.62
CA ARG A 187 -13.63 11.97 3.12
C ARG A 187 -14.89 12.81 3.15
N VAL A 188 -14.71 14.13 3.25
CA VAL A 188 -15.75 15.13 3.04
C VAL A 188 -15.91 15.42 1.54
N GLY A 189 -17.16 15.43 1.06
CA GLY A 189 -17.51 15.59 -0.36
C GLY A 189 -17.69 14.24 -1.06
N ILE A 190 -18.62 14.20 -2.00
CA ILE A 190 -18.98 13.04 -2.82
C ILE A 190 -18.75 13.43 -4.28
N GLY A 191 -18.23 12.49 -5.08
CA GLY A 191 -17.82 12.72 -6.46
C GLY A 191 -16.36 13.18 -6.58
N GLU A 192 -15.77 13.11 -7.77
CA GLU A 192 -14.36 13.43 -7.99
C GLU A 192 -13.99 14.86 -7.59
N HIS A 193 -14.87 15.82 -7.87
CA HIS A 193 -14.68 17.24 -7.57
C HIS A 193 -15.35 17.67 -6.26
N SER A 194 -15.82 16.71 -5.43
CA SER A 194 -16.66 17.00 -4.26
C SER A 194 -17.90 17.82 -4.62
N GLU A 195 -18.47 17.56 -5.80
CA GLU A 195 -19.60 18.31 -6.36
C GLU A 195 -20.89 18.13 -5.57
N ASN A 196 -21.03 16.99 -4.86
CA ASN A 196 -22.15 16.74 -3.96
C ASN A 196 -21.72 16.87 -2.50
N ALA A 197 -22.54 17.54 -1.71
CA ALA A 197 -22.35 17.66 -0.26
C ALA A 197 -22.58 16.33 0.43
N GLY A 198 -21.62 15.89 1.26
CA GLY A 198 -21.73 14.62 1.98
C GLY A 198 -20.43 14.18 2.62
N TYR A 199 -20.47 12.96 3.11
CA TYR A 199 -19.34 12.21 3.60
C TYR A 199 -19.39 10.80 3.01
N GLN A 200 -18.26 10.22 2.67
CA GLN A 200 -18.17 8.89 2.07
C GLN A 200 -17.07 8.03 2.71
N LEU A 201 -17.16 6.71 2.52
CA LEU A 201 -16.25 5.74 3.15
C LEU A 201 -14.83 5.79 2.58
N SER A 202 -14.71 5.79 1.24
CA SER A 202 -13.41 5.78 0.55
C SER A 202 -13.05 7.17 0.04
N GLN A 203 -11.75 7.48 0.08
CA GLN A 203 -11.23 8.69 -0.58
C GLN A 203 -11.16 8.55 -2.09
N ARG A 204 -10.98 7.31 -2.61
CA ARG A 204 -10.63 7.07 -4.01
C ARG A 204 -11.72 6.46 -4.87
N ALA A 205 -12.81 5.93 -4.29
CA ALA A 205 -13.80 5.16 -5.04
C ALA A 205 -14.28 5.84 -6.33
N ASP A 206 -14.57 7.15 -6.27
CA ASP A 206 -15.09 7.91 -7.42
C ASP A 206 -14.11 8.04 -8.60
N TYR A 207 -12.83 7.75 -8.37
CA TYR A 207 -11.78 7.87 -9.41
C TYR A 207 -11.52 6.56 -10.16
N PHE A 208 -12.34 5.53 -9.95
CA PHE A 208 -12.25 4.25 -10.66
C PHE A 208 -13.39 4.14 -11.67
N HIS A 209 -13.02 3.98 -12.95
CA HIS A 209 -13.96 4.03 -14.08
C HIS A 209 -14.00 2.75 -14.88
N MET A 210 -13.08 1.81 -14.61
CA MET A 210 -12.99 0.54 -15.33
C MET A 210 -12.87 -0.63 -14.36
N LYS A 211 -13.40 -1.79 -14.79
CA LYS A 211 -13.21 -3.04 -14.02
C LYS A 211 -11.76 -3.52 -14.07
N VAL A 212 -11.16 -3.54 -15.26
CA VAL A 212 -9.81 -4.12 -15.49
C VAL A 212 -9.06 -3.27 -16.51
N GLY A 213 -7.80 -2.99 -16.26
CA GLY A 213 -6.96 -2.23 -17.20
C GLY A 213 -5.53 -2.04 -16.71
N LEU A 214 -4.68 -1.49 -17.60
CA LEU A 214 -3.26 -1.25 -17.35
C LEU A 214 -2.99 0.16 -16.78
N GLN A 215 -3.91 1.09 -16.97
CA GLN A 215 -3.75 2.50 -16.61
C GLN A 215 -3.69 2.69 -15.09
N THR A 216 -2.95 3.71 -14.64
CA THR A 216 -2.84 4.07 -13.23
C THR A 216 -3.28 5.50 -12.94
N THR A 217 -3.25 6.37 -13.94
CA THR A 217 -3.49 7.81 -13.80
C THR A 217 -4.88 8.23 -14.30
N PHE A 218 -5.27 7.75 -15.49
CA PHE A 218 -6.57 8.01 -16.11
C PHE A 218 -7.34 6.71 -16.26
N ASP A 219 -8.68 6.77 -16.31
CA ASP A 219 -9.54 5.58 -16.46
C ASP A 219 -9.09 4.43 -15.53
N ARG A 220 -8.84 4.74 -14.27
CA ARG A 220 -8.28 3.80 -13.31
C ARG A 220 -9.15 2.56 -13.18
N PRO A 221 -8.56 1.36 -13.32
CA PRO A 221 -9.29 0.11 -13.15
C PRO A 221 -9.30 -0.33 -11.68
N ILE A 222 -10.36 -1.04 -11.28
CA ILE A 222 -10.43 -1.73 -10.00
C ILE A 222 -9.33 -2.80 -9.93
N ILE A 223 -9.11 -3.54 -11.04
CA ILE A 223 -8.03 -4.52 -11.18
C ILE A 223 -6.98 -3.97 -12.14
N ASN A 224 -5.84 -3.59 -11.60
CA ASN A 224 -4.70 -3.19 -12.41
C ASN A 224 -3.97 -4.43 -12.96
N THR A 225 -3.65 -4.41 -14.26
CA THR A 225 -3.04 -5.54 -14.97
C THR A 225 -1.54 -5.38 -15.20
N ARG A 226 -0.89 -4.36 -14.64
CA ARG A 226 0.56 -4.18 -14.75
C ARG A 226 1.30 -5.38 -14.16
N ASP A 227 2.16 -6.01 -14.95
CA ASP A 227 2.89 -7.22 -14.58
C ASP A 227 4.40 -6.99 -14.60
N GLU A 228 4.90 -6.31 -13.60
CA GLU A 228 6.32 -6.16 -13.28
C GLU A 228 6.56 -6.94 -12.00
N SER A 229 6.99 -8.20 -12.11
CA SER A 229 7.07 -9.07 -10.93
C SER A 229 8.18 -8.67 -9.95
N HIS A 230 9.29 -8.09 -10.43
CA HIS A 230 10.51 -7.89 -9.66
C HIS A 230 10.94 -9.16 -8.91
N SER A 231 10.56 -10.32 -9.42
CA SER A 231 10.79 -11.65 -8.87
C SER A 231 11.12 -12.64 -9.99
N THR A 232 11.24 -13.93 -9.65
CA THR A 232 11.42 -15.01 -10.63
C THR A 232 10.15 -15.22 -11.47
N ASP A 233 10.30 -15.87 -12.63
CA ASP A 233 9.19 -16.11 -13.58
C ASP A 233 8.03 -16.93 -13.01
N GLU A 234 8.26 -17.65 -11.93
CA GLU A 234 7.24 -18.41 -11.21
C GLU A 234 6.16 -17.52 -10.58
N TYR A 235 6.52 -16.26 -10.30
CA TYR A 235 5.64 -15.32 -9.62
C TYR A 235 5.25 -14.15 -10.49
N ARG A 236 4.10 -13.56 -10.19
CA ARG A 236 3.69 -12.23 -10.63
C ARG A 236 3.50 -11.31 -9.44
N ARG A 237 3.55 -10.02 -9.69
CA ARG A 237 3.16 -9.00 -8.72
C ARG A 237 1.70 -8.60 -8.98
N LEU A 238 0.82 -8.83 -8.02
CA LEU A 238 -0.48 -8.17 -8.04
C LEU A 238 -0.28 -6.74 -7.53
N HIS A 239 -0.45 -5.78 -8.43
CA HIS A 239 -0.38 -4.35 -8.14
C HIS A 239 -1.78 -3.80 -7.89
N VAL A 240 -2.09 -3.42 -6.65
CA VAL A 240 -3.41 -2.97 -6.21
C VAL A 240 -3.40 -1.48 -6.00
N ILE A 241 -4.22 -0.75 -6.77
CA ILE A 241 -4.25 0.72 -6.78
C ILE A 241 -5.49 1.32 -6.13
N VAL A 242 -6.43 0.50 -5.64
CA VAL A 242 -7.74 0.94 -5.11
C VAL A 242 -7.74 1.26 -3.61
N GLY A 243 -6.62 1.12 -2.90
CA GLY A 243 -6.55 1.34 -1.46
C GLY A 243 -6.57 2.82 -1.07
N ASP A 244 -7.17 3.12 0.09
CA ASP A 244 -7.10 4.43 0.72
C ASP A 244 -5.81 4.60 1.55
N ALA A 245 -5.38 5.84 1.71
CA ALA A 245 -4.29 6.24 2.60
C ALA A 245 -4.77 6.23 4.06
N ASN A 246 -4.61 5.11 4.74
CA ASN A 246 -5.03 4.96 6.12
C ASN A 246 -4.04 5.60 7.11
N ARG A 247 -4.56 6.25 8.14
CA ARG A 247 -3.78 6.70 9.31
C ARG A 247 -3.83 5.69 10.45
N MET A 248 -4.84 4.84 10.51
CA MET A 248 -5.02 3.81 11.53
C MET A 248 -4.37 2.49 11.13
N ASP A 249 -3.81 1.77 12.11
CA ASP A 249 -3.09 0.50 11.88
C ASP A 249 -4.04 -0.64 11.50
N VAL A 250 -5.21 -0.73 12.15
CA VAL A 250 -6.15 -1.85 11.92
C VAL A 250 -6.69 -1.89 10.49
N PRO A 251 -7.21 -0.80 9.89
CA PRO A 251 -7.62 -0.81 8.48
C PRO A 251 -6.46 -1.16 7.54
N GLN A 252 -5.24 -0.70 7.82
CA GLN A 252 -4.06 -1.02 7.02
C GLN A 252 -3.70 -2.52 7.11
N ALA A 253 -3.72 -3.11 8.31
CA ALA A 253 -3.46 -4.54 8.49
C ALA A 253 -4.55 -5.41 7.84
N LEU A 254 -5.82 -5.02 7.96
CA LEU A 254 -6.94 -5.70 7.31
C LEU A 254 -6.84 -5.61 5.79
N LYS A 255 -6.51 -4.44 5.24
CA LYS A 255 -6.29 -4.23 3.81
C LYS A 255 -5.27 -5.23 3.26
N LEU A 256 -4.11 -5.33 3.91
CA LEU A 256 -3.02 -6.21 3.50
C LEU A 256 -3.34 -7.69 3.79
N GLY A 257 -3.81 -7.99 4.99
CA GLY A 257 -4.02 -9.36 5.43
C GLY A 257 -5.18 -10.07 4.75
N THR A 258 -6.33 -9.40 4.58
CA THR A 258 -7.50 -10.03 3.92
C THR A 258 -7.24 -10.29 2.44
N THR A 259 -6.57 -9.36 1.74
CA THR A 259 -6.12 -9.58 0.36
C THR A 259 -5.16 -10.75 0.28
N SER A 260 -4.17 -10.83 1.18
CA SER A 260 -3.23 -11.95 1.20
C SER A 260 -3.92 -13.30 1.44
N MET A 261 -4.93 -13.36 2.33
CA MET A 261 -5.70 -14.59 2.57
C MET A 261 -6.53 -15.02 1.35
N LEU A 262 -7.08 -14.07 0.60
CA LEU A 262 -7.80 -14.40 -0.63
C LEU A 262 -6.86 -14.83 -1.77
N LEU A 263 -5.65 -14.27 -1.84
CA LEU A 263 -4.62 -14.78 -2.75
C LEU A 263 -4.19 -16.20 -2.36
N TRP A 264 -4.07 -16.49 -1.06
CA TRP A 264 -3.83 -17.84 -0.57
C TRP A 264 -4.95 -18.80 -0.99
N LEU A 265 -6.22 -18.39 -0.90
CA LEU A 265 -7.37 -19.19 -1.37
C LEU A 265 -7.25 -19.51 -2.85
N LEU A 266 -6.91 -18.54 -3.71
CA LEU A 266 -6.69 -18.74 -5.15
C LEU A 266 -5.58 -19.77 -5.42
N GLU A 267 -4.50 -19.73 -4.66
CA GLU A 267 -3.33 -20.61 -4.82
C GLU A 267 -3.55 -22.02 -4.28
N HIS A 268 -4.58 -22.25 -3.45
CA HIS A 268 -4.83 -23.53 -2.76
C HIS A 268 -6.23 -24.08 -2.96
N ALA A 269 -7.00 -23.52 -3.90
CA ALA A 269 -8.38 -23.93 -4.13
C ALA A 269 -8.50 -25.43 -4.46
N ASP A 270 -7.58 -25.97 -5.27
CA ASP A 270 -7.54 -27.39 -5.62
C ASP A 270 -7.27 -28.26 -4.38
N MET A 271 -6.34 -27.83 -3.50
CA MET A 271 -6.06 -28.54 -2.24
C MET A 271 -7.23 -28.46 -1.25
N ALA A 272 -8.00 -27.39 -1.34
CA ALA A 272 -9.18 -27.15 -0.52
C ALA A 272 -10.45 -27.81 -1.09
N GLU A 273 -10.35 -28.45 -2.26
CA GLU A 273 -11.47 -29.05 -2.99
C GLU A 273 -12.59 -28.04 -3.29
N ILE A 274 -12.22 -26.77 -3.60
CA ILE A 274 -13.15 -25.69 -3.91
C ILE A 274 -13.12 -25.39 -5.42
N ASP A 275 -14.27 -25.54 -6.08
CA ASP A 275 -14.49 -24.97 -7.42
C ASP A 275 -14.72 -23.45 -7.29
N LEU A 276 -13.69 -22.68 -7.62
CA LEU A 276 -13.75 -21.22 -7.56
C LEU A 276 -14.76 -20.63 -8.55
N ASN A 277 -15.03 -21.27 -9.68
CA ASN A 277 -16.03 -20.78 -10.63
C ASN A 277 -17.43 -20.85 -10.03
N GLU A 278 -17.78 -21.98 -9.42
CA GLU A 278 -19.05 -22.17 -8.72
C GLU A 278 -19.15 -21.25 -7.49
N ALA A 279 -18.09 -21.18 -6.69
CA ALA A 279 -18.08 -20.39 -5.46
C ALA A 279 -18.18 -18.88 -5.69
N LEU A 280 -17.65 -18.36 -6.81
CA LEU A 280 -17.65 -16.93 -7.13
C LEU A 280 -18.85 -16.48 -7.98
N GLU A 281 -19.56 -17.39 -8.63
CA GLU A 281 -20.72 -17.05 -9.47
C GLU A 281 -21.76 -16.20 -8.69
N PRO A 282 -22.20 -16.59 -7.48
CA PRO A 282 -23.18 -15.82 -6.70
C PRO A 282 -22.66 -14.52 -6.12
N LEU A 283 -21.39 -14.20 -6.31
CA LEU A 283 -20.73 -12.98 -5.84
C LEU A 283 -20.37 -12.02 -6.98
N THR A 284 -20.64 -12.40 -8.23
CA THR A 284 -20.26 -11.61 -9.40
C THR A 284 -21.19 -10.41 -9.56
N LEU A 285 -20.63 -9.20 -9.43
CA LEU A 285 -21.36 -7.94 -9.56
C LEU A 285 -21.72 -7.64 -11.02
N ALA A 286 -22.94 -7.19 -11.26
CA ALA A 286 -23.42 -6.83 -12.60
C ALA A 286 -22.67 -5.59 -13.14
N ASP A 287 -22.44 -4.59 -12.29
CA ASP A 287 -21.60 -3.42 -12.57
C ASP A 287 -20.66 -3.15 -11.38
N PRO A 288 -19.41 -3.62 -11.42
CA PRO A 288 -18.47 -3.42 -10.32
C PRO A 288 -18.06 -1.97 -10.09
N VAL A 289 -18.05 -1.13 -11.12
CA VAL A 289 -17.67 0.28 -11.02
C VAL A 289 -18.76 1.05 -10.27
N GLU A 290 -20.00 0.90 -10.70
CA GLU A 290 -21.16 1.51 -10.02
C GLU A 290 -21.30 0.97 -8.58
N ALA A 291 -21.08 -0.34 -8.39
CA ALA A 291 -21.09 -0.95 -7.06
C ALA A 291 -20.00 -0.35 -6.15
N MET A 292 -18.81 -0.05 -6.68
CA MET A 292 -17.72 0.57 -5.93
C MET A 292 -18.11 1.97 -5.43
N HIS A 293 -18.71 2.79 -6.29
CA HIS A 293 -19.21 4.13 -5.94
C HIS A 293 -20.35 4.02 -4.92
N THR A 294 -21.32 3.15 -5.18
CA THR A 294 -22.47 2.90 -4.29
C THR A 294 -22.04 2.52 -2.88
N VAL A 295 -21.10 1.59 -2.73
CA VAL A 295 -20.56 1.19 -1.41
C VAL A 295 -19.90 2.37 -0.70
N SER A 296 -19.10 3.16 -1.41
CA SER A 296 -18.42 4.32 -0.83
C SER A 296 -19.39 5.39 -0.33
N HIS A 297 -20.45 5.65 -1.08
CA HIS A 297 -21.42 6.71 -0.79
C HIS A 297 -22.43 6.30 0.29
N ASP A 298 -22.60 4.99 0.56
CA ASP A 298 -23.61 4.47 1.49
C ASP A 298 -23.09 4.35 2.92
N LEU A 299 -23.35 5.35 3.73
CA LEU A 299 -23.06 5.30 5.16
C LEU A 299 -23.99 4.36 5.95
N THR A 300 -25.08 3.88 5.35
CA THR A 300 -25.94 2.88 6.00
C THR A 300 -25.32 1.49 6.00
N LEU A 301 -24.33 1.24 5.12
CA LEU A 301 -23.64 -0.05 4.94
C LEU A 301 -24.59 -1.18 4.49
N ALA A 302 -25.71 -0.82 3.84
CA ALA A 302 -26.78 -1.72 3.47
C ALA A 302 -27.25 -1.59 2.02
N ALA A 303 -26.59 -0.74 1.21
CA ALA A 303 -26.95 -0.56 -0.19
C ALA A 303 -27.01 -1.89 -0.93
N PRO A 304 -28.08 -2.15 -1.69
CA PRO A 304 -28.21 -3.35 -2.50
C PRO A 304 -27.31 -3.23 -3.73
N LEU A 305 -26.46 -4.25 -3.94
CA LEU A 305 -25.56 -4.35 -5.09
C LEU A 305 -26.09 -5.42 -6.05
N PRO A 306 -26.45 -5.06 -7.30
CA PRO A 306 -26.94 -6.01 -8.28
C PRO A 306 -25.91 -7.07 -8.66
N LEU A 307 -26.36 -8.33 -8.80
CA LEU A 307 -25.56 -9.48 -9.21
C LEU A 307 -25.84 -9.87 -10.67
N GLU A 308 -24.83 -10.39 -11.38
CA GLU A 308 -25.01 -10.91 -12.76
C GLU A 308 -26.03 -12.04 -12.83
N THR A 309 -26.12 -12.87 -11.80
CA THR A 309 -27.09 -13.99 -11.71
C THR A 309 -28.52 -13.54 -11.37
N GLY A 310 -28.72 -12.24 -11.19
CA GLY A 310 -29.97 -11.67 -10.68
C GLY A 310 -30.00 -11.56 -9.15
N GLY A 311 -30.91 -10.75 -8.67
CA GLY A 311 -30.98 -10.42 -7.24
C GLY A 311 -29.95 -9.39 -6.80
N THR A 312 -29.79 -9.24 -5.51
CA THR A 312 -28.87 -8.27 -4.89
C THR A 312 -28.17 -8.85 -3.68
N THR A 313 -27.00 -8.29 -3.39
CA THR A 313 -26.25 -8.55 -2.15
C THR A 313 -25.86 -7.22 -1.49
N THR A 314 -25.10 -7.25 -0.40
CA THR A 314 -24.49 -6.06 0.21
C THR A 314 -22.98 -6.27 0.35
N ALA A 315 -22.20 -5.20 0.46
CA ALA A 315 -20.76 -5.29 0.70
C ALA A 315 -20.43 -6.14 1.94
N TRP A 316 -21.25 -6.03 2.99
CA TRP A 316 -21.08 -6.83 4.21
C TRP A 316 -21.31 -8.32 3.96
N GLN A 317 -22.38 -8.70 3.25
CA GLN A 317 -22.66 -10.11 2.91
C GLN A 317 -21.54 -10.70 2.05
N MET A 318 -21.04 -9.94 1.06
CA MET A 318 -19.90 -10.35 0.24
C MET A 318 -18.68 -10.69 1.11
N GLN A 319 -18.31 -9.80 2.02
CA GLN A 319 -17.14 -10.02 2.88
C GLN A 319 -17.36 -11.19 3.88
N VAL A 320 -18.58 -11.40 4.37
CA VAL A 320 -18.90 -12.58 5.19
C VAL A 320 -18.71 -13.87 4.38
N THR A 321 -19.19 -13.90 3.13
CA THR A 321 -19.03 -15.08 2.25
C THR A 321 -17.56 -15.32 1.90
N LEU A 322 -16.81 -14.28 1.52
CA LEU A 322 -15.38 -14.40 1.22
C LEU A 322 -14.58 -14.93 2.42
N ARG A 323 -14.84 -14.40 3.63
CA ARG A 323 -14.21 -14.93 4.85
C ARG A 323 -14.60 -16.38 5.11
N GLY A 324 -15.86 -16.73 4.87
CA GLY A 324 -16.35 -18.10 5.00
C GLY A 324 -15.65 -19.08 4.06
N LEU A 325 -15.41 -18.70 2.80
CA LEU A 325 -14.66 -19.51 1.83
C LEU A 325 -13.22 -19.75 2.29
N VAL A 326 -12.53 -18.69 2.75
CA VAL A 326 -11.17 -18.82 3.30
C VAL A 326 -11.16 -19.75 4.53
N TYR A 327 -12.15 -19.62 5.40
CA TYR A 327 -12.26 -20.45 6.61
C TYR A 327 -12.47 -21.93 6.26
N ALA A 328 -13.38 -22.22 5.33
CA ALA A 328 -13.64 -23.58 4.86
C ALA A 328 -12.41 -24.18 4.18
N ALA A 329 -11.76 -23.42 3.30
CA ALA A 329 -10.51 -23.84 2.66
C ALA A 329 -9.42 -24.17 3.70
N ALA A 330 -9.25 -23.32 4.69
CA ALA A 330 -8.25 -23.53 5.73
C ALA A 330 -8.55 -24.76 6.61
N ALA A 331 -9.83 -25.02 6.91
CA ALA A 331 -10.24 -26.23 7.63
C ALA A 331 -9.91 -27.52 6.86
N THR A 332 -10.08 -27.50 5.53
CA THR A 332 -9.71 -28.63 4.66
C THR A 332 -8.18 -28.79 4.57
N VAL A 333 -7.45 -27.69 4.30
CA VAL A 333 -5.99 -27.74 4.05
C VAL A 333 -5.18 -28.02 5.31
N TYR A 334 -5.56 -27.41 6.45
CA TYR A 334 -4.81 -27.50 7.70
C TYR A 334 -5.44 -28.44 8.74
N GLY A 335 -6.66 -28.92 8.48
CA GLY A 335 -7.48 -29.60 9.49
C GLY A 335 -8.07 -28.62 10.50
N THR A 336 -8.79 -29.18 11.48
CA THR A 336 -9.40 -28.42 12.56
C THR A 336 -8.88 -28.86 13.92
N ASP A 337 -8.89 -27.95 14.88
CA ASP A 337 -8.65 -28.26 16.29
C ASP A 337 -9.89 -28.88 16.98
N THR A 338 -9.79 -29.14 18.26
CA THR A 338 -10.89 -29.76 19.06
C THR A 338 -12.11 -28.84 19.21
N SER A 339 -12.00 -27.55 18.93
CA SER A 339 -13.11 -26.59 18.92
C SER A 339 -13.79 -26.46 17.54
N GLY A 340 -13.23 -27.09 16.51
CA GLY A 340 -13.68 -26.98 15.12
C GLY A 340 -13.09 -25.77 14.39
N GLU A 341 -12.16 -25.04 15.01
CA GLU A 341 -11.41 -23.96 14.35
C GLU A 341 -10.33 -24.54 13.43
N PRO A 342 -10.05 -23.91 12.27
CA PRO A 342 -8.90 -24.31 11.46
C PRO A 342 -7.60 -24.27 12.27
N ALA A 343 -6.75 -25.27 12.09
CA ALA A 343 -5.43 -25.31 12.71
C ALA A 343 -4.49 -24.32 12.00
N TRP A 344 -4.71 -23.02 12.24
CA TRP A 344 -3.98 -21.94 11.58
C TRP A 344 -2.46 -22.13 11.68
N PRO A 345 -1.72 -22.03 10.56
CA PRO A 345 -0.30 -22.42 10.49
C PRO A 345 0.63 -21.48 11.26
N ASP A 346 0.19 -20.27 11.54
CA ASP A 346 0.97 -19.27 12.28
C ASP A 346 0.05 -18.24 12.97
N ARG A 347 0.68 -17.46 13.86
CA ARG A 347 0.00 -16.44 14.67
C ARG A 347 -0.56 -15.30 13.81
N SER A 348 0.16 -14.85 12.79
CA SER A 348 -0.25 -13.74 11.94
C SER A 348 -1.51 -14.09 11.17
N THR A 349 -1.58 -15.30 10.61
CA THR A 349 -2.78 -15.82 9.92
C THR A 349 -3.98 -15.86 10.85
N ARG A 350 -3.82 -16.43 12.05
CA ARG A 350 -4.87 -16.46 13.07
C ARG A 350 -5.36 -15.06 13.43
N ASN A 351 -4.44 -14.13 13.66
CA ASN A 351 -4.75 -12.76 14.03
C ASN A 351 -5.52 -12.03 12.92
N ILE A 352 -5.09 -12.13 11.67
CA ILE A 352 -5.80 -11.51 10.53
C ILE A 352 -7.20 -12.08 10.38
N MET A 353 -7.39 -13.38 10.51
CA MET A 353 -8.71 -14.00 10.41
C MET A 353 -9.64 -13.61 11.57
N ALA A 354 -9.08 -13.43 12.77
CA ALA A 354 -9.81 -12.91 13.94
C ALA A 354 -10.18 -11.42 13.73
N MET A 355 -9.24 -10.59 13.30
CA MET A 355 -9.47 -9.17 13.02
C MET A 355 -10.48 -8.97 11.89
N TRP A 356 -10.47 -9.81 10.84
CA TRP A 356 -11.49 -9.76 9.79
C TRP A 356 -12.88 -10.07 10.32
N GLY A 357 -13.00 -11.10 11.17
CA GLY A 357 -14.26 -11.41 11.87
C GLY A 357 -14.75 -10.27 12.77
N GLN A 358 -13.82 -9.65 13.53
CA GLN A 358 -14.13 -8.49 14.38
C GLN A 358 -14.57 -7.28 13.55
N ALA A 359 -13.90 -6.98 12.44
CA ALA A 359 -14.29 -5.88 11.56
C ALA A 359 -15.69 -6.07 10.97
N LEU A 360 -16.07 -7.30 10.61
CA LEU A 360 -17.42 -7.62 10.15
C LEU A 360 -18.47 -7.47 11.25
N ALA A 361 -18.14 -7.82 12.49
CA ALA A 361 -18.99 -7.59 13.64
C ALA A 361 -19.15 -6.10 13.96
N ASP A 362 -18.08 -5.32 13.88
CA ASP A 362 -18.11 -3.87 14.05
C ASP A 362 -19.00 -3.21 12.98
N VAL A 363 -18.83 -3.56 11.72
CA VAL A 363 -19.67 -3.09 10.60
C VAL A 363 -21.14 -3.47 10.83
N ALA A 364 -21.43 -4.71 11.25
CA ALA A 364 -22.79 -5.14 11.57
C ALA A 364 -23.41 -4.30 12.69
N THR A 365 -22.63 -3.98 13.73
CA THR A 365 -23.07 -3.12 14.83
C THR A 365 -23.39 -1.71 14.36
N VAL A 366 -22.50 -1.12 13.54
CA VAL A 366 -22.65 0.26 13.03
C VAL A 366 -23.86 0.38 12.08
N ARG A 367 -24.11 -0.61 11.20
CA ARG A 367 -25.21 -0.57 10.24
C ARG A 367 -26.60 -0.63 10.90
N HIS A 368 -26.70 -1.16 12.10
CA HIS A 368 -27.96 -1.24 12.85
C HIS A 368 -28.22 -0.03 13.77
N ALA A 369 -27.27 0.89 13.85
CA ALA A 369 -27.39 2.10 14.66
C ALA A 369 -27.83 3.30 13.83
N ASP A 370 -28.59 4.20 14.46
CA ASP A 370 -28.81 5.55 13.94
C ASP A 370 -27.57 6.45 14.14
N ASP A 371 -27.62 7.67 13.62
CA ASP A 371 -26.51 8.60 13.70
C ASP A 371 -26.13 9.00 15.14
N ASP A 372 -27.12 9.04 16.05
CA ASP A 372 -26.86 9.35 17.47
C ASP A 372 -26.13 8.19 18.15
N GLY A 373 -26.53 6.96 17.85
CA GLY A 373 -25.83 5.76 18.29
C GLY A 373 -24.41 5.70 17.77
N ARG A 374 -24.22 5.92 16.46
CA ARG A 374 -22.89 5.93 15.81
C ARG A 374 -21.92 6.95 16.42
N LEU A 375 -22.42 8.13 16.86
CA LEU A 375 -21.60 9.15 17.52
C LEU A 375 -20.99 8.70 18.86
N THR A 376 -21.50 7.63 19.46
CA THR A 376 -21.06 7.11 20.77
C THR A 376 -20.27 5.80 20.68
N MET A 377 -20.18 5.18 19.51
CA MET A 377 -19.51 3.89 19.25
C MET A 377 -17.98 4.02 19.27
N ARG A 378 -17.40 4.11 20.47
CA ARG A 378 -15.95 4.30 20.63
C ARG A 378 -15.16 3.06 20.25
N GLU A 379 -15.65 1.88 20.59
CA GLU A 379 -14.98 0.62 20.34
C GLU A 379 -14.85 0.35 18.82
N GLN A 380 -15.95 0.48 18.06
CA GLN A 380 -15.96 0.34 16.62
C GLN A 380 -15.10 1.42 15.94
N ALA A 381 -15.21 2.66 16.40
CA ALA A 381 -14.42 3.78 15.90
C ALA A 381 -12.91 3.62 16.17
N SER A 382 -12.50 2.85 17.19
CA SER A 382 -11.09 2.55 17.43
C SER A 382 -10.46 1.66 16.34
N ARG A 383 -11.27 0.99 15.52
CA ARG A 383 -10.86 0.07 14.46
C ARG A 383 -11.34 0.48 13.06
N LEU A 384 -12.36 1.34 12.94
CA LEU A 384 -12.91 1.83 11.67
C LEU A 384 -12.54 3.30 11.47
N GLU A 385 -11.55 3.58 10.62
CA GLU A 385 -11.02 4.94 10.44
C GLU A 385 -12.07 5.93 9.94
N TRP A 386 -12.86 5.53 8.93
CA TRP A 386 -13.92 6.38 8.40
C TRP A 386 -14.97 6.74 9.49
N LEU A 387 -15.24 5.83 10.42
CA LEU A 387 -16.20 6.07 11.50
C LEU A 387 -15.66 7.07 12.53
N LEU A 388 -14.39 6.91 12.96
CA LEU A 388 -13.75 7.85 13.89
C LEU A 388 -13.71 9.26 13.31
N LYS A 389 -13.32 9.37 12.03
CA LYS A 389 -13.28 10.64 11.32
C LYS A 389 -14.69 11.23 11.16
N TRP A 390 -15.68 10.42 10.79
CA TRP A 390 -17.07 10.84 10.68
C TRP A 390 -17.62 11.36 12.03
N GLN A 391 -17.37 10.66 13.13
CA GLN A 391 -17.78 11.10 14.46
C GLN A 391 -17.25 12.49 14.82
N LEU A 392 -15.99 12.76 14.48
CA LEU A 392 -15.38 14.07 14.71
C LEU A 392 -16.07 15.16 13.86
N LEU A 393 -16.23 14.89 12.58
CA LEU A 393 -16.80 15.84 11.61
C LEU A 393 -18.29 16.08 11.89
N GLU A 394 -19.07 15.06 12.19
CA GLU A 394 -20.49 15.15 12.49
C GLU A 394 -20.74 15.91 13.80
N LYS A 395 -19.92 15.70 14.83
CA LYS A 395 -19.97 16.52 16.07
C LYS A 395 -19.69 17.99 15.77
N LEU A 396 -18.71 18.28 14.91
CA LEU A 396 -18.39 19.66 14.51
C LEU A 396 -19.56 20.26 13.70
N ARG A 397 -20.09 19.53 12.73
CA ARG A 397 -21.22 19.95 11.88
C ARG A 397 -22.45 20.29 12.74
N ARG A 398 -22.83 19.42 13.67
CA ARG A 398 -23.96 19.66 14.59
C ARG A 398 -23.72 20.85 15.52
N LYS A 399 -22.51 20.96 16.08
CA LYS A 399 -22.15 22.08 16.97
C LYS A 399 -22.23 23.45 16.26
N THR A 400 -21.91 23.49 14.98
CA THR A 400 -21.90 24.74 14.20
C THR A 400 -23.21 24.99 13.45
N GLY A 401 -24.14 24.04 13.46
CA GLY A 401 -25.41 24.10 12.72
C GLY A 401 -25.18 24.18 11.19
N SER A 402 -24.04 23.64 10.69
CA SER A 402 -23.67 23.68 9.28
C SER A 402 -24.10 22.42 8.54
N ASP A 403 -24.01 22.46 7.22
CA ASP A 403 -24.12 21.31 6.34
C ASP A 403 -22.73 20.79 5.90
N TRP A 404 -22.68 19.76 5.08
CA TRP A 404 -21.43 19.15 4.59
C TRP A 404 -20.64 20.02 3.59
N THR A 405 -21.14 21.18 3.18
CA THR A 405 -20.42 22.16 2.35
C THR A 405 -19.53 23.09 3.15
N ASP A 406 -19.59 23.03 4.48
CA ASP A 406 -18.80 23.90 5.35
C ASP A 406 -17.30 23.64 5.18
N ARG A 407 -16.56 24.66 4.75
CA ARG A 407 -15.11 24.60 4.55
C ARG A 407 -14.32 24.20 5.79
N ARG A 408 -14.89 24.37 6.99
CA ARG A 408 -14.24 23.92 8.24
C ARG A 408 -14.17 22.40 8.32
N LEU A 409 -15.18 21.69 7.78
CA LEU A 409 -15.18 20.23 7.71
C LEU A 409 -14.08 19.73 6.78
N ALA A 410 -13.97 20.31 5.58
CA ALA A 410 -12.88 19.99 4.65
C ALA A 410 -11.48 20.31 5.24
N ALA A 411 -11.36 21.41 6.00
CA ALA A 411 -10.11 21.75 6.68
C ALA A 411 -9.73 20.74 7.79
N VAL A 412 -10.72 20.21 8.51
CA VAL A 412 -10.51 19.17 9.52
C VAL A 412 -10.14 17.85 8.85
N ASP A 413 -10.78 17.48 7.73
CA ASP A 413 -10.44 16.30 6.94
C ASP A 413 -8.99 16.37 6.42
N LEU A 414 -8.57 17.50 5.85
CA LEU A 414 -7.18 17.70 5.44
C LEU A 414 -6.20 17.59 6.62
N LYS A 415 -6.51 18.19 7.77
CA LYS A 415 -5.67 18.11 8.98
C LYS A 415 -5.63 16.72 9.61
N TRP A 416 -6.61 15.85 9.34
CA TRP A 416 -6.54 14.45 9.70
C TRP A 416 -5.32 13.78 9.08
N ALA A 417 -5.05 14.09 7.83
CA ALA A 417 -3.98 13.50 7.03
C ALA A 417 -2.59 14.11 7.27
N ALA A 418 -2.47 15.24 7.95
CA ALA A 418 -1.19 15.91 8.15
C ALA A 418 -0.17 15.01 8.85
N LEU A 419 1.09 14.99 8.35
CA LEU A 419 2.18 14.22 8.97
C LEU A 419 2.82 14.96 10.14
N ASP A 420 2.82 16.28 10.12
CA ASP A 420 3.34 17.10 11.24
C ASP A 420 2.41 16.94 12.45
N PRO A 421 2.90 16.41 13.60
CA PRO A 421 2.09 16.25 14.80
C PRO A 421 1.47 17.56 15.33
N ALA A 422 2.10 18.71 15.07
CA ALA A 422 1.57 20.00 15.49
C ALA A 422 0.29 20.37 14.76
N ASP A 423 0.17 19.97 13.49
CA ASP A 423 -0.98 20.24 12.62
C ASP A 423 -1.98 19.05 12.55
N SER A 424 -1.52 17.83 12.88
CA SER A 424 -2.31 16.60 12.73
C SER A 424 -3.41 16.46 13.77
N ILE A 425 -4.63 16.31 13.29
CA ILE A 425 -5.78 15.95 14.15
C ILE A 425 -5.71 14.47 14.53
N PHE A 426 -5.33 13.60 13.59
CA PHE A 426 -5.20 12.16 13.87
C PHE A 426 -4.22 11.90 15.01
N THR A 427 -3.05 12.56 15.02
CA THR A 427 -2.06 12.35 16.07
C THR A 427 -2.61 12.64 17.48
N ARG A 428 -3.52 13.60 17.61
CA ARG A 428 -4.18 13.94 18.89
C ARG A 428 -5.22 12.89 19.32
N LEU A 429 -5.70 12.09 18.37
CA LEU A 429 -6.72 11.06 18.61
C LEU A 429 -6.13 9.64 18.55
N ALA A 430 -4.85 9.48 18.23
CA ALA A 430 -4.22 8.19 18.00
C ALA A 430 -4.34 7.22 19.19
N GLU A 431 -4.35 7.72 20.42
CA GLU A 431 -4.57 6.91 21.63
C GLU A 431 -5.99 6.35 21.76
N GLN A 432 -6.95 6.85 20.96
CA GLN A 432 -8.32 6.32 20.90
C GLN A 432 -8.44 5.18 19.88
N THR A 433 -7.37 4.87 19.15
CA THR A 433 -7.34 3.82 18.12
C THR A 433 -6.60 2.59 18.61
N GLU A 434 -6.97 1.43 18.11
CA GLU A 434 -6.22 0.21 18.33
C GLU A 434 -4.90 0.26 17.56
N ARG A 435 -3.78 0.24 18.29
CA ARG A 435 -2.44 0.29 17.72
C ARG A 435 -1.85 -1.11 17.62
N LEU A 436 -1.30 -1.43 16.46
CA LEU A 436 -0.63 -2.70 16.18
C LEU A 436 0.88 -2.59 16.23
N VAL A 437 1.41 -1.37 16.12
CA VAL A 437 2.85 -1.08 16.09
C VAL A 437 3.20 -0.08 17.19
N THR A 438 4.22 -0.40 17.98
CA THR A 438 4.73 0.47 19.04
C THR A 438 5.67 1.54 18.48
N ASP A 439 5.85 2.66 19.21
CA ASP A 439 6.79 3.73 18.81
C ASP A 439 8.24 3.24 18.73
N LYS A 440 8.62 2.27 19.58
CA LYS A 440 9.95 1.64 19.53
C LYS A 440 10.13 0.87 18.22
N GLN A 441 9.16 0.05 17.85
CA GLN A 441 9.20 -0.70 16.58
C GLN A 441 9.24 0.22 15.36
N LEU A 442 8.53 1.35 15.42
CA LEU A 442 8.58 2.35 14.35
C LEU A 442 9.95 3.01 14.25
N ALA A 443 10.54 3.41 15.37
CA ALA A 443 11.87 4.02 15.39
C ALA A 443 12.95 3.06 14.84
N GLU A 444 12.87 1.78 15.16
CA GLU A 444 13.74 0.73 14.62
C GLU A 444 13.55 0.59 13.09
N ALA A 445 12.30 0.53 12.61
CA ALA A 445 11.99 0.35 11.19
C ALA A 445 12.37 1.54 10.29
N VAL A 446 12.62 2.72 10.87
CA VAL A 446 13.19 3.86 10.13
C VAL A 446 14.61 3.57 9.62
N GLY A 447 15.42 2.89 10.43
CA GLY A 447 16.85 2.67 10.14
C GLY A 447 17.24 1.21 9.85
N GLN A 448 16.34 0.26 10.03
CA GLN A 448 16.60 -1.17 9.87
C GLN A 448 15.64 -1.76 8.84
N ALA A 449 16.17 -2.55 7.92
CA ALA A 449 15.38 -3.27 6.92
C ALA A 449 14.72 -4.54 7.52
N PRO A 450 13.66 -5.07 6.87
CA PRO A 450 13.13 -6.40 7.18
C PRO A 450 14.22 -7.47 7.09
N ALA A 451 14.30 -8.32 8.11
CA ALA A 451 15.35 -9.33 8.23
C ALA A 451 15.15 -10.53 7.29
N ASP A 452 13.92 -10.78 6.86
CA ASP A 452 13.50 -12.01 6.17
C ASP A 452 13.28 -11.83 4.65
N THR A 453 13.77 -10.71 4.10
CA THR A 453 13.74 -10.44 2.65
C THR A 453 15.06 -9.86 2.15
N ARG A 454 15.21 -9.79 0.82
CA ARG A 454 16.36 -9.14 0.14
C ARG A 454 16.52 -7.65 0.48
N ALA A 455 15.51 -7.02 1.08
CA ALA A 455 15.61 -5.66 1.56
C ALA A 455 16.74 -5.50 2.59
N TRP A 456 16.98 -6.53 3.40
CA TRP A 456 18.06 -6.55 4.38
C TRP A 456 19.44 -6.38 3.70
N LEU A 457 19.75 -7.22 2.71
CA LEU A 457 21.04 -7.14 2.01
C LEU A 457 21.21 -5.80 1.31
N ARG A 458 20.16 -5.31 0.61
CA ARG A 458 20.18 -4.02 -0.07
C ARG A 458 20.50 -2.88 0.89
N ALA A 459 19.82 -2.83 2.03
CA ALA A 459 20.03 -1.81 3.04
C ALA A 459 21.42 -1.92 3.68
N GLU A 460 21.85 -3.13 4.03
CA GLU A 460 23.10 -3.36 4.77
C GLU A 460 24.33 -3.04 3.94
N ILE A 461 24.35 -3.40 2.65
CA ILE A 461 25.45 -3.01 1.74
C ILE A 461 25.50 -1.49 1.58
N ILE A 462 24.36 -0.83 1.34
CA ILE A 462 24.32 0.64 1.19
C ILE A 462 24.73 1.34 2.49
N ARG A 463 24.36 0.80 3.64
CA ARG A 463 24.72 1.35 4.94
C ARG A 463 26.23 1.26 5.23
N ARG A 464 26.86 0.11 4.91
CA ARG A 464 28.28 -0.14 5.22
C ARG A 464 29.23 0.40 4.17
N PHE A 465 28.83 0.37 2.90
CA PHE A 465 29.69 0.68 1.76
C PHE A 465 29.05 1.66 0.77
N PRO A 466 28.47 2.79 1.23
CA PRO A 466 27.72 3.69 0.35
C PRO A 466 28.54 4.13 -0.86
N GLU A 467 29.83 4.45 -0.69
CA GLU A 467 30.72 4.93 -1.77
C GLU A 467 31.02 3.85 -2.83
N GLN A 468 30.84 2.57 -2.50
CA GLN A 468 31.09 1.46 -3.42
C GLN A 468 29.83 1.07 -4.22
N VAL A 469 28.64 1.49 -3.79
CA VAL A 469 27.38 1.18 -4.50
C VAL A 469 27.19 2.17 -5.64
N VAL A 470 26.96 1.64 -6.84
CA VAL A 470 26.76 2.43 -8.07
C VAL A 470 25.27 2.57 -8.38
N ALA A 471 24.55 1.45 -8.32
CA ALA A 471 23.11 1.42 -8.60
C ALA A 471 22.42 0.29 -7.81
N ALA A 472 21.14 0.48 -7.54
CA ALA A 472 20.29 -0.56 -6.95
C ALA A 472 18.86 -0.45 -7.49
N SER A 473 18.14 -1.58 -7.46
CA SER A 473 16.70 -1.66 -7.67
C SER A 473 16.09 -2.66 -6.67
N TRP A 474 14.85 -3.02 -6.89
CA TRP A 474 14.23 -4.08 -6.08
C TRP A 474 14.98 -5.40 -6.21
N SER A 475 15.40 -5.78 -7.43
CA SER A 475 15.97 -7.08 -7.75
C SER A 475 17.45 -7.07 -8.15
N HIS A 476 18.10 -5.91 -8.20
CA HIS A 476 19.51 -5.82 -8.62
C HIS A 476 20.30 -4.87 -7.74
N LEU A 477 21.57 -5.22 -7.52
CA LEU A 477 22.55 -4.37 -6.85
C LEU A 477 23.84 -4.36 -7.68
N THR A 478 24.37 -3.18 -7.99
CA THR A 478 25.62 -3.00 -8.72
C THR A 478 26.61 -2.22 -7.86
N VAL A 479 27.79 -2.79 -7.63
CA VAL A 479 28.87 -2.22 -6.85
C VAL A 479 30.15 -2.09 -7.68
N ARG A 480 31.07 -1.23 -7.26
CA ARG A 480 32.41 -1.13 -7.85
C ARG A 480 33.22 -2.38 -7.49
N GLY A 481 33.87 -2.97 -8.45
CA GLY A 481 34.83 -4.07 -8.26
C GLY A 481 36.11 -3.61 -7.55
N GLU A 482 36.89 -4.57 -7.07
CA GLU A 482 38.20 -4.29 -6.50
C GLU A 482 39.13 -3.60 -7.54
N PRO A 483 39.95 -2.61 -7.13
CA PRO A 483 40.95 -2.02 -8.01
C PRO A 483 41.91 -3.11 -8.45
N SER A 484 41.92 -3.45 -9.73
CA SER A 484 43.01 -4.27 -10.30
C SER A 484 44.18 -3.35 -10.55
N GLY A 485 45.41 -3.82 -10.28
CA GLY A 485 46.64 -3.04 -10.57
C GLY A 485 46.91 -2.80 -12.05
N ASP A 486 45.96 -3.08 -12.94
CA ASP A 486 45.98 -2.86 -14.36
C ASP A 486 45.18 -1.59 -14.70
N GLU A 487 45.84 -0.55 -15.21
CA GLU A 487 45.22 0.76 -15.54
C GLU A 487 44.01 0.65 -16.51
N ASN A 488 43.86 -0.47 -17.21
CA ASN A 488 42.74 -0.73 -18.12
C ASN A 488 41.49 -1.32 -17.42
N VAL A 489 41.55 -1.64 -16.13
CA VAL A 489 40.46 -2.29 -15.34
C VAL A 489 39.88 -1.36 -14.24
N GLU A 490 40.19 -0.06 -14.33
CA GLU A 490 39.81 0.95 -13.31
C GLU A 490 38.31 1.08 -13.03
N ASN A 491 37.42 0.43 -13.79
CA ASN A 491 35.97 0.53 -13.68
C ASN A 491 35.24 -0.82 -13.76
N SER A 492 35.82 -1.89 -13.20
CA SER A 492 35.07 -3.14 -13.11
C SER A 492 33.84 -2.94 -12.21
N MET A 493 32.67 -3.36 -12.69
CA MET A 493 31.44 -3.35 -11.91
C MET A 493 31.01 -4.79 -11.65
N VAL A 494 30.56 -5.06 -10.43
CA VAL A 494 30.03 -6.35 -10.02
C VAL A 494 28.56 -6.18 -9.74
N SER A 495 27.72 -7.00 -10.36
CA SER A 495 26.26 -6.94 -10.17
C SER A 495 25.77 -8.23 -9.52
N LEU A 496 24.80 -8.12 -8.62
CA LEU A 496 24.10 -9.21 -7.98
C LEU A 496 22.64 -9.21 -8.43
N ASP A 497 22.16 -10.36 -8.90
CA ASP A 497 20.76 -10.63 -9.14
C ASP A 497 20.11 -11.08 -7.83
N MET A 498 19.14 -10.30 -7.37
CA MET A 498 18.34 -10.55 -6.16
C MET A 498 16.88 -10.82 -6.53
N SER A 499 16.58 -11.37 -7.71
CA SER A 499 15.21 -11.62 -8.19
C SER A 499 14.41 -12.51 -7.24
N ASN A 500 15.06 -13.43 -6.51
CA ASN A 500 14.38 -14.15 -5.43
C ASN A 500 14.36 -13.29 -4.15
N PRO A 501 13.20 -12.74 -3.74
CA PRO A 501 13.13 -11.82 -2.61
C PRO A 501 13.37 -12.49 -1.25
N LEU A 502 13.36 -13.81 -1.17
CA LEU A 502 13.56 -14.60 0.06
C LEU A 502 14.97 -15.18 0.18
N LYS A 503 15.85 -14.95 -0.80
CA LYS A 503 17.20 -15.53 -0.82
C LYS A 503 18.22 -14.72 -0.01
N PHE A 504 18.08 -13.40 0.05
CA PHE A 504 19.10 -12.49 0.59
C PHE A 504 18.68 -11.90 1.94
N THR A 505 18.24 -12.78 2.83
CA THR A 505 17.80 -12.46 4.19
C THR A 505 18.98 -12.23 5.14
N GLU A 506 18.74 -11.65 6.31
CA GLU A 506 19.74 -11.50 7.36
C GLU A 506 20.41 -12.83 7.70
N SER A 507 19.60 -13.87 7.94
CA SER A 507 20.10 -15.20 8.35
C SER A 507 20.96 -15.89 7.29
N LEU A 508 20.78 -15.55 6.00
CA LEU A 508 21.56 -16.14 4.90
C LEU A 508 22.80 -15.33 4.53
N CYS A 509 22.84 -14.04 4.87
CA CYS A 509 23.86 -13.12 4.38
C CYS A 509 24.76 -12.55 5.50
N SER A 510 24.36 -12.59 6.76
CA SER A 510 25.11 -11.95 7.86
C SER A 510 26.54 -12.45 8.00
N GLU A 511 26.78 -13.76 7.80
CA GLU A 511 28.11 -14.35 7.88
C GLU A 511 29.10 -13.74 6.86
N ALA A 512 28.64 -13.41 5.65
CA ALA A 512 29.47 -12.76 4.65
C ALA A 512 30.06 -11.43 5.14
N PHE A 513 29.31 -10.67 5.94
CA PHE A 513 29.74 -9.38 6.50
C PHE A 513 30.70 -9.49 7.69
N GLU A 514 30.88 -10.68 8.26
CA GLU A 514 31.87 -10.93 9.31
C GLU A 514 33.28 -11.14 8.74
N HIS A 515 33.36 -11.70 7.53
CA HIS A 515 34.60 -12.13 6.93
C HIS A 515 35.05 -11.26 5.73
N VAL A 516 34.12 -10.50 5.12
CA VAL A 516 34.39 -9.70 3.92
C VAL A 516 34.11 -8.22 4.21
N HIS A 517 35.05 -7.35 3.84
CA HIS A 517 35.04 -5.92 4.19
C HIS A 517 34.90 -4.99 2.98
N THR A 518 34.50 -5.52 1.83
CA THR A 518 34.21 -4.74 0.62
C THR A 518 32.89 -5.14 0.01
N ALA A 519 32.20 -4.21 -0.65
CA ALA A 519 30.91 -4.49 -1.26
C ALA A 519 31.03 -5.54 -2.38
N SER A 520 32.09 -5.45 -3.20
CA SER A 520 32.36 -6.41 -4.28
C SER A 520 32.60 -7.81 -3.76
N GLY A 521 33.44 -7.96 -2.71
CA GLY A 521 33.70 -9.25 -2.11
C GLY A 521 32.46 -9.90 -1.50
N ILE A 522 31.57 -9.13 -0.84
CA ILE A 522 30.28 -9.63 -0.35
C ILE A 522 29.39 -10.07 -1.52
N VAL A 523 29.26 -9.24 -2.55
CA VAL A 523 28.49 -9.59 -3.74
C VAL A 523 28.99 -10.86 -4.41
N GLU A 524 30.31 -11.02 -4.54
CA GLU A 524 30.94 -12.22 -5.10
C GLU A 524 30.72 -13.47 -4.24
N SER A 525 30.75 -13.35 -2.92
CA SER A 525 30.50 -14.46 -2.00
C SER A 525 29.04 -14.94 -1.98
N LEU A 526 28.09 -14.10 -2.41
CA LEU A 526 26.65 -14.37 -2.43
C LEU A 526 26.11 -14.78 -3.81
N ARG A 527 26.93 -14.74 -4.87
CA ARG A 527 26.59 -15.22 -6.21
C ARG A 527 26.51 -16.75 -6.24
#